data_c6d419a449418e430e8634d6067b67e0
#
_entry.id   c6d419a449418e430e8634d6067b67e0
#
_cell.length_a   1.000
_cell.length_b   1.000
_cell.length_c   1.000
_cell.angle_alpha   90.00
_cell.angle_beta   90.00
_cell.angle_gamma   90.00
#
_symmetry.space_group_name_H-M   'P 1'
#
loop_
_entity.id
_entity.type
_entity.pdbx_description
1 polymer ?
#
loop_
_entity_poly.entity_id
_entity_poly.type
_entity_poly.pdbx_seq_one_letter_code
_entity_poly.pdbx_strand_id
1 'polypeptide(L)'
;MGSESFGHYQLLDVLGRGGMGQVYRAYDAATDRVVALKVLPPNLAEDQEFQQRFRREARIAASLNDPHVVPIHGYGEIDGRLYVDMRLIEGRDLLQYIDENGGRLSPERAVAVIEQVAAALDSAHQVGLVHRDIKPKNILVTNARDFVYLIDFGIARTVADTALTQTGHTMGTVAYMAPERFRGTTDHRADVYSLACVLHECLTGKRPYAGDSLEEQLHAHLNVPPPRPSTTSAGVPPALDAVVARGMAKDPEHRYQSAMELAEAARAALAGAPGGGGLDVMGAPARAALAASASSIADW
;
A
#
# COMPACT_ATOMS: atom_id res chain seq x y z
N MET A 1 24.19 -23.59 13.16
CA MET A 1 22.81 -23.73 12.77
C MET A 1 22.81 -23.90 11.25
N GLY A 2 22.29 -25.03 10.72
CA GLY A 2 22.29 -25.25 9.28
C GLY A 2 21.37 -24.21 8.62
N SER A 3 21.87 -23.47 7.64
CA SER A 3 21.04 -22.58 6.82
C SER A 3 20.06 -23.44 6.03
N GLU A 4 18.77 -23.22 6.23
CA GLU A 4 17.74 -23.86 5.41
C GLU A 4 17.83 -23.29 3.99
N SER A 5 17.86 -24.16 2.97
CA SER A 5 17.90 -23.74 1.56
C SER A 5 16.53 -23.87 0.91
N PHE A 6 16.24 -22.95 0.00
CA PHE A 6 15.06 -22.98 -0.86
C PHE A 6 15.52 -22.74 -2.31
N GLY A 7 15.74 -23.81 -3.05
CA GLY A 7 16.43 -23.77 -4.33
C GLY A 7 17.83 -23.15 -4.21
N HIS A 8 18.07 -22.07 -4.95
CA HIS A 8 19.34 -21.31 -4.90
C HIS A 8 19.37 -20.21 -3.81
N TYR A 9 18.29 -20.07 -3.03
CA TYR A 9 18.24 -19.14 -1.90
C TYR A 9 18.69 -19.82 -0.60
N GLN A 10 19.51 -19.13 0.17
CA GLN A 10 19.83 -19.49 1.56
C GLN A 10 18.94 -18.64 2.49
N LEU A 11 18.04 -19.28 3.22
CA LEU A 11 17.15 -18.59 4.15
C LEU A 11 17.97 -18.17 5.39
N LEU A 12 17.97 -16.86 5.69
CA LEU A 12 18.72 -16.27 6.80
C LEU A 12 17.82 -16.07 8.02
N ASP A 13 16.85 -15.16 7.90
CA ASP A 13 15.96 -14.76 8.96
C ASP A 13 14.52 -14.68 8.46
N VAL A 14 13.54 -14.86 9.36
CA VAL A 14 12.14 -14.64 9.07
C VAL A 14 11.82 -13.16 9.32
N LEU A 15 11.45 -12.43 8.27
CA LEU A 15 11.02 -11.03 8.34
C LEU A 15 9.55 -10.89 8.74
N GLY A 16 8.71 -11.86 8.33
CA GLY A 16 7.28 -11.84 8.62
C GLY A 16 6.60 -13.17 8.37
N ARG A 17 5.49 -13.38 9.08
CA ARG A 17 4.59 -14.54 8.92
C ARG A 17 3.16 -14.06 8.80
N GLY A 18 2.41 -14.63 7.88
CA GLY A 18 0.99 -14.32 7.68
C GLY A 18 0.22 -15.46 7.04
N GLY A 19 -1.08 -15.30 6.88
CA GLY A 19 -1.93 -16.32 6.24
C GLY A 19 -1.55 -16.67 4.80
N MET A 20 -0.82 -15.76 4.13
CA MET A 20 -0.35 -15.94 2.75
C MET A 20 1.11 -16.38 2.65
N GLY A 21 1.67 -16.97 3.70
CA GLY A 21 3.03 -17.51 3.72
C GLY A 21 3.99 -16.76 4.61
N GLN A 22 5.27 -16.92 4.31
CA GLN A 22 6.36 -16.36 5.09
C GLN A 22 7.26 -15.50 4.20
N VAL A 23 7.76 -14.40 4.75
CA VAL A 23 8.77 -13.56 4.11
C VAL A 23 10.08 -13.78 4.84
N TYR A 24 11.12 -14.14 4.09
CA TYR A 24 12.45 -14.38 4.60
C TYR A 24 13.40 -13.30 4.10
N ARG A 25 14.34 -12.93 4.93
CA ARG A 25 15.61 -12.40 4.47
C ARG A 25 16.40 -13.58 3.94
N ALA A 26 16.79 -13.55 2.67
CA ALA A 26 17.46 -14.65 2.02
C ALA A 26 18.66 -14.15 1.21
N TYR A 27 19.70 -14.97 1.11
CA TYR A 27 20.82 -14.75 0.21
C TYR A 27 20.56 -15.50 -1.09
N ASP A 28 20.51 -14.78 -2.20
CA ASP A 28 20.39 -15.32 -3.54
C ASP A 28 21.79 -15.62 -4.08
N ALA A 29 22.14 -16.91 -4.11
CA ALA A 29 23.45 -17.36 -4.59
C ALA A 29 23.63 -17.20 -6.11
N ALA A 30 22.57 -17.08 -6.89
CA ALA A 30 22.65 -16.89 -8.34
C ALA A 30 23.03 -15.46 -8.72
N THR A 31 22.66 -14.47 -7.92
CA THR A 31 22.90 -13.05 -8.20
C THR A 31 23.78 -12.35 -7.16
N ASP A 32 24.29 -13.09 -6.17
CA ASP A 32 25.19 -12.61 -5.08
C ASP A 32 24.60 -11.39 -4.34
N ARG A 33 23.36 -11.52 -3.86
CA ARG A 33 22.69 -10.43 -3.13
C ARG A 33 21.76 -10.94 -2.06
N VAL A 34 21.45 -10.08 -1.07
CA VAL A 34 20.42 -10.32 -0.06
C VAL A 34 19.10 -9.74 -0.53
N VAL A 35 18.03 -10.53 -0.42
CA VAL A 35 16.69 -10.25 -0.90
C VAL A 35 15.62 -10.46 0.17
N ALA A 36 14.44 -9.93 -0.04
CA ALA A 36 13.22 -10.34 0.66
C ALA A 36 12.52 -11.41 -0.18
N LEU A 37 12.45 -12.63 0.32
CA LEU A 37 11.86 -13.78 -0.36
C LEU A 37 10.54 -14.14 0.29
N LYS A 38 9.43 -13.90 -0.40
CA LYS A 38 8.10 -14.33 0.02
C LYS A 38 7.82 -15.71 -0.53
N VAL A 39 7.61 -16.69 0.35
CA VAL A 39 7.27 -18.07 0.00
C VAL A 39 5.84 -18.37 0.43
N LEU A 40 5.01 -18.76 -0.52
CA LEU A 40 3.59 -19.03 -0.32
C LEU A 40 3.38 -20.43 0.27
N PRO A 41 2.24 -20.68 0.94
CA PRO A 41 1.85 -22.02 1.41
C PRO A 41 1.77 -23.00 0.25
N PRO A 42 2.16 -24.29 0.45
CA PRO A 42 2.24 -25.27 -0.63
C PRO A 42 0.87 -25.57 -1.28
N ASN A 43 -0.22 -25.56 -0.52
CA ASN A 43 -1.57 -25.80 -1.02
C ASN A 43 -2.00 -24.81 -2.12
N LEU A 44 -1.42 -23.60 -2.18
CA LEU A 44 -1.72 -22.63 -3.23
C LEU A 44 -1.05 -22.98 -4.57
N ALA A 45 0.00 -23.79 -4.56
CA ALA A 45 0.64 -24.31 -5.75
C ALA A 45 -0.11 -25.49 -6.38
N GLU A 46 -1.05 -26.11 -5.68
CA GLU A 46 -1.87 -27.20 -6.19
C GLU A 46 -3.07 -26.70 -7.03
N ASP A 47 -3.46 -25.44 -6.84
CA ASP A 47 -4.55 -24.79 -7.58
C ASP A 47 -4.03 -24.14 -8.88
N GLN A 48 -4.37 -24.74 -10.02
CA GLN A 48 -3.94 -24.25 -11.35
C GLN A 48 -4.48 -22.85 -11.68
N GLU A 49 -5.71 -22.54 -11.27
CA GLU A 49 -6.29 -21.21 -11.50
C GLU A 49 -5.54 -20.15 -10.69
N PHE A 50 -5.24 -20.49 -9.44
CA PHE A 50 -4.40 -19.65 -8.59
C PHE A 50 -3.01 -19.43 -9.16
N GLN A 51 -2.33 -20.49 -9.64
CA GLN A 51 -1.00 -20.39 -10.25
C GLN A 51 -0.99 -19.46 -11.48
N GLN A 52 -1.97 -19.60 -12.37
CA GLN A 52 -2.05 -18.77 -13.58
C GLN A 52 -2.24 -17.29 -13.23
N ARG A 53 -3.12 -17.01 -12.27
CA ARG A 53 -3.35 -15.65 -11.78
C ARG A 53 -2.11 -15.09 -11.08
N PHE A 54 -1.49 -15.86 -10.18
CA PHE A 54 -0.24 -15.50 -9.51
C PHE A 54 0.83 -15.09 -10.52
N ARG A 55 1.10 -15.92 -11.53
CA ARG A 55 2.10 -15.64 -12.57
C ARG A 55 1.77 -14.38 -13.36
N ARG A 56 0.49 -14.15 -13.68
CA ARG A 56 0.04 -12.96 -14.39
C ARG A 56 0.23 -11.70 -13.55
N GLU A 57 -0.24 -11.70 -12.30
CA GLU A 57 -0.15 -10.54 -11.41
C GLU A 57 1.30 -10.25 -11.01
N ALA A 58 2.10 -11.28 -10.73
CA ALA A 58 3.53 -11.13 -10.46
C ALA A 58 4.30 -10.53 -11.66
N ARG A 59 3.96 -10.94 -12.90
CA ARG A 59 4.54 -10.35 -14.11
C ARG A 59 4.22 -8.86 -14.22
N ILE A 60 2.96 -8.48 -13.99
CA ILE A 60 2.54 -7.08 -14.03
C ILE A 60 3.26 -6.28 -12.94
N ALA A 61 3.27 -6.77 -11.70
CA ALA A 61 3.95 -6.11 -10.60
C ALA A 61 5.47 -5.95 -10.84
N ALA A 62 6.11 -6.96 -11.44
CA ALA A 62 7.53 -6.90 -11.79
C ALA A 62 7.85 -5.90 -12.92
N SER A 63 6.86 -5.50 -13.72
CA SER A 63 7.03 -4.50 -14.78
C SER A 63 6.82 -3.06 -14.31
N LEU A 64 6.39 -2.84 -13.07
CA LEU A 64 6.22 -1.50 -12.51
C LEU A 64 7.57 -0.81 -12.30
N ASN A 65 7.67 0.45 -12.74
CA ASN A 65 8.88 1.26 -12.64
C ASN A 65 8.73 2.47 -11.71
N ASP A 66 7.65 2.53 -10.94
CA ASP A 66 7.47 3.60 -9.98
C ASP A 66 8.48 3.48 -8.82
N PRO A 67 9.14 4.57 -8.40
CA PRO A 67 10.16 4.52 -7.35
C PRO A 67 9.61 4.11 -5.99
N HIS A 68 8.31 4.26 -5.75
CA HIS A 68 7.62 3.91 -4.52
C HIS A 68 7.04 2.50 -4.52
N VAL A 69 7.20 1.74 -5.60
CA VAL A 69 6.88 0.31 -5.67
C VAL A 69 8.13 -0.50 -5.35
N VAL A 70 8.03 -1.50 -4.46
CA VAL A 70 9.16 -2.40 -4.20
C VAL A 70 9.51 -3.16 -5.48
N PRO A 71 10.78 -3.12 -5.94
CA PRO A 71 11.20 -3.87 -7.12
C PRO A 71 11.11 -5.39 -6.91
N ILE A 72 10.43 -6.07 -7.83
CA ILE A 72 10.41 -7.53 -7.91
C ILE A 72 11.54 -7.98 -8.84
N HIS A 73 12.40 -8.86 -8.35
CA HIS A 73 13.53 -9.39 -9.10
C HIS A 73 13.19 -10.69 -9.82
N GLY A 74 12.33 -11.50 -9.19
CA GLY A 74 11.92 -12.79 -9.75
C GLY A 74 10.69 -13.34 -9.05
N TYR A 75 10.04 -14.28 -9.71
CA TYR A 75 8.92 -15.04 -9.16
C TYR A 75 8.83 -16.39 -9.86
N GLY A 76 8.26 -17.37 -9.21
CA GLY A 76 8.15 -18.70 -9.79
C GLY A 76 7.69 -19.74 -8.80
N GLU A 77 8.15 -20.96 -9.04
CA GLU A 77 7.88 -22.15 -8.22
C GLU A 77 9.18 -22.91 -7.97
N ILE A 78 9.42 -23.29 -6.73
CA ILE A 78 10.52 -24.14 -6.30
C ILE A 78 9.93 -25.18 -5.36
N ASP A 79 10.21 -26.46 -5.60
CA ASP A 79 9.78 -27.59 -4.78
C ASP A 79 8.26 -27.56 -4.46
N GLY A 80 7.43 -27.25 -5.46
CA GLY A 80 5.98 -27.15 -5.32
C GLY A 80 5.48 -25.98 -4.46
N ARG A 81 6.30 -24.94 -4.30
CA ARG A 81 5.94 -23.72 -3.57
C ARG A 81 6.17 -22.49 -4.43
N LEU A 82 5.15 -21.65 -4.53
CA LEU A 82 5.25 -20.37 -5.22
C LEU A 82 6.05 -19.37 -4.41
N TYR A 83 6.84 -18.53 -5.09
CA TYR A 83 7.65 -17.50 -4.43
C TYR A 83 7.68 -16.19 -5.22
N VAL A 84 7.98 -15.11 -4.51
CA VAL A 84 8.32 -13.80 -5.07
C VAL A 84 9.63 -13.34 -4.43
N ASP A 85 10.62 -13.05 -5.26
CA ASP A 85 11.89 -12.43 -4.88
C ASP A 85 11.81 -10.93 -5.12
N MET A 86 12.05 -10.14 -4.10
CA MET A 86 11.95 -8.69 -4.15
C MET A 86 13.12 -8.02 -3.43
N ARG A 87 13.34 -6.76 -3.75
CA ARG A 87 14.36 -5.96 -3.07
C ARG A 87 14.11 -5.95 -1.56
N LEU A 88 15.14 -6.25 -0.79
CA LEU A 88 15.11 -6.04 0.65
C LEU A 88 15.17 -4.53 0.93
N ILE A 89 14.14 -4.01 1.58
CA ILE A 89 14.08 -2.61 1.99
C ILE A 89 14.46 -2.52 3.46
N GLU A 90 15.51 -1.75 3.74
CA GLU A 90 15.87 -1.41 5.12
C GLU A 90 15.03 -0.22 5.58
N GLY A 91 14.15 -0.47 6.53
CA GLY A 91 13.19 0.50 7.02
C GLY A 91 12.29 -0.10 8.07
N ARG A 92 11.23 0.62 8.40
CA ARG A 92 10.18 0.20 9.33
C ARG A 92 8.82 0.32 8.67
N ASP A 93 7.85 -0.46 9.12
CA ASP A 93 6.48 -0.28 8.64
C ASP A 93 5.89 1.04 9.16
N LEU A 94 4.82 1.51 8.53
CA LEU A 94 4.22 2.80 8.86
C LEU A 94 3.62 2.82 10.29
N LEU A 95 3.23 1.68 10.87
CA LEU A 95 2.80 1.66 12.28
C LEU A 95 3.96 1.95 13.21
N GLN A 96 5.10 1.30 13.00
CA GLN A 96 6.32 1.57 13.77
C GLN A 96 6.76 3.02 13.57
N TYR A 97 6.68 3.55 12.35
CA TYR A 97 7.00 4.94 12.06
C TYR A 97 6.08 5.91 12.81
N ILE A 98 4.77 5.64 12.86
CA ILE A 98 3.80 6.42 13.64
C ILE A 98 4.15 6.39 15.13
N ASP A 99 4.43 5.21 15.69
CA ASP A 99 4.78 5.04 17.11
C ASP A 99 6.07 5.80 17.48
N GLU A 100 7.10 5.72 16.66
CA GLU A 100 8.37 6.44 16.85
C GLU A 100 8.22 7.97 16.75
N ASN A 101 7.18 8.46 16.10
CA ASN A 101 6.86 9.87 15.96
C ASN A 101 5.83 10.37 17.02
N GLY A 102 5.68 9.65 18.13
CA GLY A 102 4.81 10.04 19.24
C GLY A 102 3.37 9.58 19.09
N GLY A 103 3.15 8.49 18.38
CA GLY A 103 1.86 7.82 18.22
C GLY A 103 0.96 8.43 17.15
N ARG A 104 1.40 9.48 16.45
CA ARG A 104 0.74 10.07 15.27
C ARG A 104 1.72 10.93 14.49
N LEU A 105 1.42 11.20 13.24
CA LEU A 105 2.22 12.08 12.40
C LEU A 105 1.67 13.51 12.40
N SER A 106 2.55 14.51 12.15
CA SER A 106 2.05 15.84 11.78
C SER A 106 1.27 15.76 10.47
N PRO A 107 0.30 16.65 10.25
CA PRO A 107 -0.48 16.65 9.00
C PRO A 107 0.39 16.69 7.74
N GLU A 108 1.50 17.45 7.76
CA GLU A 108 2.42 17.56 6.63
C GLU A 108 3.12 16.23 6.35
N ARG A 109 3.61 15.54 7.40
CA ARG A 109 4.23 14.22 7.25
C ARG A 109 3.23 13.16 6.81
N ALA A 110 2.02 13.19 7.37
CA ALA A 110 0.96 12.26 6.96
C ALA A 110 0.66 12.41 5.47
N VAL A 111 0.44 13.64 4.99
CA VAL A 111 0.17 13.92 3.57
C VAL A 111 1.36 13.51 2.69
N ALA A 112 2.60 13.83 3.09
CA ALA A 112 3.79 13.43 2.33
C ALA A 112 3.95 11.91 2.18
N VAL A 113 3.57 11.12 3.18
CA VAL A 113 3.52 9.64 3.08
C VAL A 113 2.42 9.21 2.10
N ILE A 114 1.22 9.79 2.22
CA ILE A 114 0.08 9.45 1.35
C ILE A 114 0.36 9.76 -0.11
N GLU A 115 1.05 10.86 -0.42
CA GLU A 115 1.43 11.23 -1.79
C GLU A 115 2.34 10.17 -2.43
N GLN A 116 3.32 9.68 -1.71
CA GLN A 116 4.22 8.64 -2.19
C GLN A 116 3.49 7.30 -2.43
N VAL A 117 2.60 6.92 -1.51
CA VAL A 117 1.78 5.71 -1.68
C VAL A 117 0.79 5.87 -2.85
N ALA A 118 0.21 7.07 -3.01
CA ALA A 118 -0.71 7.37 -4.11
C ALA A 118 -0.04 7.26 -5.48
N ALA A 119 1.21 7.73 -5.62
CA ALA A 119 1.99 7.58 -6.86
C ALA A 119 2.19 6.11 -7.21
N ALA A 120 2.60 5.28 -6.24
CA ALA A 120 2.74 3.84 -6.42
C ALA A 120 1.43 3.16 -6.84
N LEU A 121 0.30 3.54 -6.21
CA LEU A 121 -1.00 2.98 -6.52
C LEU A 121 -1.47 3.35 -7.93
N ASP A 122 -1.39 4.62 -8.31
CA ASP A 122 -1.82 5.06 -9.65
C ASP A 122 -0.96 4.44 -10.75
N SER A 123 0.35 4.27 -10.52
CA SER A 123 1.22 3.52 -11.44
C SER A 123 0.74 2.07 -11.65
N ALA A 124 0.32 1.38 -10.59
CA ALA A 124 -0.22 0.03 -10.65
C ALA A 124 -1.62 0.00 -11.30
N HIS A 125 -2.49 0.93 -10.95
CA HIS A 125 -3.85 1.02 -11.47
C HIS A 125 -3.88 1.27 -13.00
N GLN A 126 -2.93 2.06 -13.54
CA GLN A 126 -2.79 2.30 -14.98
C GLN A 126 -2.55 1.02 -15.79
N VAL A 127 -1.92 0.02 -15.20
CA VAL A 127 -1.70 -1.30 -15.84
C VAL A 127 -2.74 -2.36 -15.41
N GLY A 128 -3.80 -1.94 -14.73
CA GLY A 128 -4.89 -2.80 -14.28
C GLY A 128 -4.56 -3.66 -13.05
N LEU A 129 -3.51 -3.33 -12.30
CA LEU A 129 -3.16 -4.02 -11.07
C LEU A 129 -3.72 -3.28 -9.87
N VAL A 130 -4.64 -3.91 -9.14
CA VAL A 130 -5.22 -3.39 -7.89
C VAL A 130 -4.48 -4.02 -6.70
N HIS A 131 -4.10 -3.23 -5.72
CA HIS A 131 -3.28 -3.70 -4.58
C HIS A 131 -4.08 -4.60 -3.61
N ARG A 132 -5.30 -4.22 -3.27
CA ARG A 132 -6.25 -4.98 -2.44
C ARG A 132 -5.85 -5.22 -0.97
N ASP A 133 -4.73 -4.69 -0.50
CA ASP A 133 -4.28 -4.83 0.89
C ASP A 133 -3.53 -3.61 1.40
N ILE A 134 -4.02 -2.41 1.08
CA ILE A 134 -3.43 -1.17 1.58
C ILE A 134 -3.70 -1.08 3.07
N LYS A 135 -2.60 -1.05 3.83
CA LYS A 135 -2.57 -0.91 5.30
C LYS A 135 -1.17 -0.48 5.73
N PRO A 136 -1.01 0.09 6.92
CA PRO A 136 0.29 0.59 7.38
C PRO A 136 1.43 -0.44 7.36
N LYS A 137 1.15 -1.72 7.61
CA LYS A 137 2.15 -2.80 7.57
C LYS A 137 2.71 -3.08 6.18
N ASN A 138 2.00 -2.69 5.12
CA ASN A 138 2.43 -2.86 3.74
C ASN A 138 3.07 -1.58 3.16
N ILE A 139 3.33 -0.60 4.01
CA ILE A 139 3.97 0.67 3.67
C ILE A 139 5.25 0.76 4.49
N LEU A 140 6.41 0.66 3.83
CA LEU A 140 7.72 0.77 4.47
C LEU A 140 8.24 2.18 4.34
N VAL A 141 8.70 2.75 5.45
CA VAL A 141 9.35 4.06 5.51
C VAL A 141 10.82 3.85 5.79
N THR A 142 11.68 4.31 4.89
CA THR A 142 13.13 4.22 5.05
C THR A 142 13.66 5.31 5.97
N ASN A 143 14.88 5.11 6.52
CA ASN A 143 15.55 6.13 7.33
C ASN A 143 16.05 7.32 6.49
N ALA A 144 16.18 7.13 5.17
CA ALA A 144 16.65 8.16 4.27
C ALA A 144 15.48 9.04 3.79
N ARG A 145 15.32 10.21 4.40
CA ARG A 145 14.35 11.25 3.99
C ARG A 145 12.88 10.81 3.99
N ASP A 146 12.51 9.85 4.86
CA ASP A 146 11.16 9.30 4.94
C ASP A 146 10.63 8.82 3.57
N PHE A 147 11.53 8.21 2.76
CA PHE A 147 11.15 7.65 1.47
C PHE A 147 10.31 6.39 1.68
N VAL A 148 9.20 6.31 0.95
CA VAL A 148 8.19 5.26 1.13
C VAL A 148 8.28 4.21 0.03
N TYR A 149 8.16 2.94 0.42
CA TYR A 149 7.93 1.82 -0.49
C TYR A 149 6.60 1.13 -0.16
N LEU A 150 5.78 0.95 -1.18
CA LEU A 150 4.60 0.08 -1.12
C LEU A 150 5.03 -1.34 -1.44
N ILE A 151 4.73 -2.27 -0.52
CA ILE A 151 5.07 -3.68 -0.63
C ILE A 151 3.81 -4.53 -0.69
N ASP A 152 3.97 -5.79 -1.06
CA ASP A 152 2.92 -6.81 -0.95
C ASP A 152 1.67 -6.51 -1.78
N PHE A 153 1.86 -6.11 -3.06
CA PHE A 153 0.76 -6.15 -4.02
C PHE A 153 0.05 -7.49 -3.91
N GLY A 154 -1.28 -7.47 -3.85
CA GLY A 154 -2.11 -8.63 -3.52
C GLY A 154 -2.04 -9.82 -4.49
N ILE A 155 -0.82 -10.11 -5.03
CA ILE A 155 -0.49 -11.17 -6.00
C ILE A 155 -0.98 -12.55 -5.54
N ALA A 156 -1.13 -12.75 -4.23
CA ALA A 156 -1.59 -14.00 -3.65
C ALA A 156 -3.08 -13.97 -3.23
N ARG A 157 -3.84 -12.90 -3.54
CA ARG A 157 -5.24 -12.76 -3.12
C ARG A 157 -6.20 -13.03 -4.25
N THR A 158 -7.21 -13.84 -4.00
CA THR A 158 -8.31 -14.09 -4.94
C THR A 158 -9.48 -13.13 -4.71
N VAL A 159 -10.32 -12.94 -5.73
CA VAL A 159 -11.64 -12.31 -5.54
C VAL A 159 -12.49 -13.16 -4.56
N ALA A 160 -12.23 -14.48 -4.50
CA ALA A 160 -12.87 -15.41 -3.56
C ALA A 160 -12.35 -15.28 -2.11
N ASP A 161 -11.18 -14.65 -1.87
CA ASP A 161 -10.71 -14.31 -0.51
C ASP A 161 -11.60 -13.26 0.18
N THR A 162 -12.65 -12.80 -0.48
CA THR A 162 -13.77 -12.05 0.10
C THR A 162 -14.74 -12.90 0.92
N ALA A 163 -14.67 -14.21 0.83
CA ALA A 163 -15.40 -15.08 1.77
C ALA A 163 -14.70 -15.02 3.13
N LEU A 164 -15.21 -14.17 4.00
CA LEU A 164 -14.74 -13.83 5.35
C LEU A 164 -14.43 -15.04 6.27
N THR A 165 -14.74 -16.27 5.85
CA THR A 165 -14.74 -17.45 6.71
C THR A 165 -13.67 -18.48 6.40
N GLN A 166 -12.96 -18.43 5.27
CA GLN A 166 -12.07 -19.54 4.87
C GLN A 166 -10.56 -19.25 4.89
N THR A 167 -10.09 -18.01 4.93
CA THR A 167 -8.67 -17.72 4.72
C THR A 167 -8.03 -16.78 5.75
N GLY A 168 -8.32 -16.95 7.05
CA GLY A 168 -7.49 -16.35 8.09
C GLY A 168 -7.28 -14.82 7.97
N HIS A 169 -8.28 -14.06 7.50
CA HIS A 169 -8.25 -12.61 7.57
C HIS A 169 -8.10 -12.20 9.03
N THR A 170 -6.90 -11.76 9.40
CA THR A 170 -6.67 -11.22 10.73
C THR A 170 -7.46 -9.92 10.86
N MET A 171 -7.99 -9.64 12.03
CA MET A 171 -8.68 -8.41 12.40
C MET A 171 -7.95 -7.14 11.90
N GLY A 172 -6.62 -7.22 11.76
CA GLY A 172 -5.77 -6.16 11.23
C GLY A 172 -5.96 -5.82 9.74
N THR A 173 -6.45 -6.74 8.92
CA THR A 173 -6.68 -6.48 7.48
C THR A 173 -8.07 -5.87 7.23
N VAL A 174 -9.08 -6.31 7.98
CA VAL A 174 -10.46 -5.81 7.83
C VAL A 174 -10.57 -4.33 8.20
N ALA A 175 -9.73 -3.85 9.10
CA ALA A 175 -9.72 -2.46 9.56
C ALA A 175 -9.49 -1.38 8.47
N TYR A 176 -9.10 -1.76 7.26
CA TYR A 176 -8.87 -0.86 6.11
C TYR A 176 -9.67 -1.28 4.88
N MET A 177 -10.53 -2.30 5.00
CA MET A 177 -11.19 -2.91 3.86
C MET A 177 -12.36 -2.07 3.37
N ALA A 178 -12.41 -1.83 2.06
CA ALA A 178 -13.51 -1.10 1.43
C ALA A 178 -14.84 -1.88 1.50
N PRO A 179 -15.99 -1.20 1.67
CA PRO A 179 -17.31 -1.82 1.83
C PRO A 179 -17.70 -2.79 0.72
N GLU A 180 -17.40 -2.46 -0.53
CA GLU A 180 -17.75 -3.28 -1.70
C GLU A 180 -17.00 -4.60 -1.75
N ARG A 181 -15.83 -4.67 -1.12
CA ARG A 181 -15.06 -5.93 -1.04
C ARG A 181 -15.80 -7.03 -0.29
N PHE A 182 -16.64 -6.65 0.65
CA PHE A 182 -17.52 -7.62 1.35
C PHE A 182 -18.66 -8.13 0.46
N ARG A 183 -18.88 -7.50 -0.71
CA ARG A 183 -19.90 -7.88 -1.69
C ARG A 183 -19.34 -8.57 -2.93
N GLY A 184 -18.01 -8.75 -2.99
CA GLY A 184 -17.32 -9.48 -4.07
C GLY A 184 -16.99 -8.68 -5.32
N THR A 185 -17.34 -7.40 -5.40
CA THR A 185 -16.95 -6.51 -6.50
C THR A 185 -15.84 -5.58 -6.06
N THR A 186 -14.78 -5.48 -6.85
CA THR A 186 -13.63 -4.64 -6.44
C THR A 186 -12.93 -4.06 -7.66
N ASP A 187 -12.83 -2.75 -7.71
CA ASP A 187 -11.95 -2.03 -8.62
C ASP A 187 -10.85 -1.27 -7.83
N HIS A 188 -10.07 -0.46 -8.52
CA HIS A 188 -8.97 0.33 -7.94
C HIS A 188 -9.42 1.32 -6.86
N ARG A 189 -10.69 1.74 -6.84
CA ARG A 189 -11.24 2.67 -5.83
C ARG A 189 -11.37 2.04 -4.44
N ALA A 190 -11.24 0.72 -4.34
CA ALA A 190 -11.09 0.06 -3.04
C ALA A 190 -9.75 0.41 -2.38
N ASP A 191 -8.67 0.58 -3.17
CA ASP A 191 -7.38 1.02 -2.65
C ASP A 191 -7.44 2.49 -2.21
N VAL A 192 -8.21 3.34 -2.91
CA VAL A 192 -8.45 4.75 -2.50
C VAL A 192 -9.14 4.82 -1.13
N TYR A 193 -10.14 3.98 -0.89
CA TYR A 193 -10.78 3.87 0.42
C TYR A 193 -9.78 3.47 1.51
N SER A 194 -8.99 2.43 1.25
CA SER A 194 -8.00 1.94 2.19
C SER A 194 -6.90 2.98 2.47
N LEU A 195 -6.49 3.74 1.44
CA LEU A 195 -5.54 4.84 1.58
C LEU A 195 -6.08 5.97 2.46
N ALA A 196 -7.38 6.31 2.33
CA ALA A 196 -8.03 7.27 3.22
C ALA A 196 -8.09 6.79 4.68
N CYS A 197 -8.29 5.48 4.90
CA CYS A 197 -8.17 4.87 6.23
C CYS A 197 -6.76 5.03 6.81
N VAL A 198 -5.73 4.83 5.99
CA VAL A 198 -4.32 5.02 6.39
C VAL A 198 -4.05 6.50 6.70
N LEU A 199 -4.55 7.44 5.89
CA LEU A 199 -4.43 8.88 6.18
C LEU A 199 -5.03 9.22 7.55
N HIS A 200 -6.23 8.72 7.85
CA HIS A 200 -6.86 8.92 9.16
C HIS A 200 -5.95 8.40 10.29
N GLU A 201 -5.40 7.20 10.16
CA GLU A 201 -4.54 6.63 11.20
C GLU A 201 -3.22 7.38 11.34
N CYS A 202 -2.61 7.84 10.25
CA CYS A 202 -1.44 8.73 10.32
C CYS A 202 -1.72 9.99 11.14
N LEU A 203 -2.89 10.62 10.94
CA LEU A 203 -3.28 11.87 11.61
C LEU A 203 -3.66 11.69 13.08
N THR A 204 -4.19 10.52 13.44
CA THR A 204 -4.81 10.30 14.76
C THR A 204 -4.09 9.26 15.61
N GLY A 205 -3.25 8.41 15.02
CA GLY A 205 -2.66 7.23 15.66
C GLY A 205 -3.67 6.11 15.91
N LYS A 206 -4.88 6.22 15.35
CA LYS A 206 -5.96 5.26 15.57
C LYS A 206 -6.60 4.84 14.26
N ARG A 207 -7.00 3.58 14.19
CA ARG A 207 -7.83 3.09 13.07
C ARG A 207 -9.11 3.91 12.96
N PRO A 208 -9.69 4.04 11.74
CA PRO A 208 -10.92 4.82 11.53
C PRO A 208 -12.09 4.36 12.38
N TYR A 209 -12.19 3.07 12.58
CA TYR A 209 -13.24 2.46 13.40
C TYR A 209 -12.61 1.60 14.49
N ALA A 210 -13.05 1.83 15.72
CA ALA A 210 -12.79 0.96 16.85
C ALA A 210 -13.70 -0.28 16.76
N GLY A 211 -13.25 -1.41 17.26
CA GLY A 211 -14.02 -2.66 17.35
C GLY A 211 -13.09 -3.83 17.64
N ASP A 212 -13.50 -4.66 18.59
CA ASP A 212 -12.73 -5.80 19.06
C ASP A 212 -13.14 -7.10 18.35
N SER A 213 -14.21 -7.05 17.54
CA SER A 213 -14.70 -8.17 16.75
C SER A 213 -14.71 -7.91 15.26
N LEU A 214 -14.67 -8.97 14.46
CA LEU A 214 -14.78 -8.91 13.01
C LEU A 214 -16.13 -8.31 12.59
N GLU A 215 -17.21 -8.65 13.30
CA GLU A 215 -18.56 -8.18 13.03
C GLU A 215 -18.70 -6.67 13.25
N GLU A 216 -18.12 -6.14 14.33
CA GLU A 216 -18.09 -4.70 14.61
C GLU A 216 -17.32 -3.93 13.55
N GLN A 217 -16.15 -4.43 13.15
CA GLN A 217 -15.36 -3.82 12.07
C GLN A 217 -16.12 -3.82 10.75
N LEU A 218 -16.73 -4.96 10.38
CA LEU A 218 -17.54 -5.09 9.19
C LEU A 218 -18.72 -4.13 9.21
N HIS A 219 -19.48 -4.11 10.31
CA HIS A 219 -20.62 -3.19 10.48
C HIS A 219 -20.18 -1.72 10.32
N ALA A 220 -19.05 -1.35 10.92
CA ALA A 220 -18.55 0.01 10.86
C ALA A 220 -18.16 0.41 9.43
N HIS A 221 -17.42 -0.43 8.72
CA HIS A 221 -17.06 -0.15 7.33
C HIS A 221 -18.27 -0.05 6.39
N LEU A 222 -19.33 -0.83 6.65
CA LEU A 222 -20.54 -0.80 5.85
C LEU A 222 -21.48 0.38 6.18
N ASN A 223 -21.63 0.73 7.47
CA ASN A 223 -22.77 1.53 7.93
C ASN A 223 -22.39 2.81 8.70
N VAL A 224 -21.25 2.84 9.39
CA VAL A 224 -20.86 3.99 10.22
C VAL A 224 -20.26 5.08 9.33
N PRO A 225 -20.68 6.36 9.46
CA PRO A 225 -20.06 7.46 8.74
C PRO A 225 -18.55 7.55 8.97
N PRO A 226 -17.78 8.08 7.98
CA PRO A 226 -16.35 8.30 8.15
C PRO A 226 -16.04 9.19 9.36
N PRO A 227 -14.99 8.88 10.14
CA PRO A 227 -14.60 9.69 11.28
C PRO A 227 -13.99 11.03 10.85
N ARG A 228 -13.96 11.99 11.78
CA ARG A 228 -13.36 13.31 11.59
C ARG A 228 -12.05 13.41 12.36
N PRO A 229 -10.88 13.35 11.70
CA PRO A 229 -9.59 13.40 12.38
C PRO A 229 -9.40 14.63 13.27
N SER A 230 -9.91 15.81 12.86
CA SER A 230 -9.75 17.06 13.61
C SER A 230 -10.45 17.04 14.97
N THR A 231 -11.50 16.22 15.12
CA THR A 231 -12.24 16.11 16.40
C THR A 231 -11.54 15.18 17.39
N THR A 232 -10.65 14.31 16.92
CA THR A 232 -9.96 13.32 17.74
C THR A 232 -8.49 13.66 18.00
N SER A 233 -7.90 14.54 17.18
CA SER A 233 -6.49 14.92 17.26
C SER A 233 -6.30 16.42 17.12
N ALA A 234 -5.80 17.06 18.19
CA ALA A 234 -5.47 18.48 18.16
C ALA A 234 -4.39 18.78 17.11
N GLY A 235 -4.54 19.89 16.39
CA GLY A 235 -3.60 20.31 15.35
C GLY A 235 -3.87 19.74 13.96
N VAL A 236 -4.86 18.86 13.80
CA VAL A 236 -5.31 18.41 12.48
C VAL A 236 -6.26 19.46 11.88
N PRO A 237 -5.94 20.02 10.70
CA PRO A 237 -6.82 20.97 10.02
C PRO A 237 -8.20 20.39 9.73
N PRO A 238 -9.32 21.10 10.04
CA PRO A 238 -10.67 20.61 9.74
C PRO A 238 -10.92 20.32 8.25
N ALA A 239 -10.18 20.95 7.36
CA ALA A 239 -10.25 20.69 5.92
C ALA A 239 -9.89 19.22 5.56
N LEU A 240 -9.03 18.55 6.34
CA LEU A 240 -8.70 17.14 6.17
C LEU A 240 -9.87 16.20 6.52
N ASP A 241 -10.84 16.64 7.34
CA ASP A 241 -12.04 15.84 7.61
C ASP A 241 -12.84 15.57 6.35
N ALA A 242 -12.98 16.57 5.47
CA ALA A 242 -13.67 16.42 4.19
C ALA A 242 -12.92 15.46 3.24
N VAL A 243 -11.59 15.49 3.26
CA VAL A 243 -10.77 14.58 2.45
C VAL A 243 -10.96 13.13 2.89
N VAL A 244 -10.85 12.87 4.20
CA VAL A 244 -11.07 11.53 4.77
C VAL A 244 -12.51 11.08 4.51
N ALA A 245 -13.51 11.95 4.72
CA ALA A 245 -14.91 11.62 4.51
C ALA A 245 -15.20 11.22 3.06
N ARG A 246 -14.67 11.96 2.08
CA ARG A 246 -14.84 11.64 0.67
C ARG A 246 -14.05 10.36 0.29
N GLY A 247 -12.81 10.22 0.71
CA GLY A 247 -12.01 9.01 0.43
C GLY A 247 -12.64 7.74 1.02
N MET A 248 -13.27 7.85 2.19
CA MET A 248 -13.98 6.76 2.87
C MET A 248 -15.49 6.71 2.56
N ALA A 249 -15.98 7.37 1.51
CA ALA A 249 -17.37 7.24 1.09
C ALA A 249 -17.73 5.77 0.83
N LYS A 250 -18.95 5.37 1.26
CA LYS A 250 -19.39 3.96 1.15
C LYS A 250 -19.59 3.54 -0.30
N ASP A 251 -20.14 4.43 -1.11
CA ASP A 251 -20.27 4.27 -2.55
C ASP A 251 -18.95 4.67 -3.25
N PRO A 252 -18.31 3.78 -4.05
CA PRO A 252 -17.12 4.10 -4.82
C PRO A 252 -17.26 5.29 -5.76
N GLU A 253 -18.48 5.54 -6.31
CA GLU A 253 -18.74 6.68 -7.21
C GLU A 253 -18.60 8.04 -6.50
N HIS A 254 -18.78 8.08 -5.19
CA HIS A 254 -18.63 9.29 -4.39
C HIS A 254 -17.21 9.53 -3.88
N ARG A 255 -16.28 8.61 -4.12
CA ARG A 255 -14.86 8.73 -3.72
C ARG A 255 -14.07 9.59 -4.72
N TYR A 256 -12.83 9.81 -4.40
CA TYR A 256 -11.81 10.18 -5.38
C TYR A 256 -11.66 9.04 -6.39
N GLN A 257 -11.49 9.38 -7.66
CA GLN A 257 -11.44 8.38 -8.72
C GLN A 257 -10.01 7.86 -8.95
N SER A 258 -8.99 8.52 -8.38
CA SER A 258 -7.62 8.01 -8.30
C SER A 258 -7.02 8.24 -6.92
N ALA A 259 -5.92 7.56 -6.61
CA ALA A 259 -5.21 7.75 -5.36
C ALA A 259 -4.53 9.14 -5.33
N MET A 260 -4.02 9.61 -6.46
CA MET A 260 -3.43 10.94 -6.57
C MET A 260 -4.46 12.06 -6.37
N GLU A 261 -5.70 11.93 -6.84
CA GLU A 261 -6.76 12.91 -6.53
C GLU A 261 -6.99 13.06 -5.01
N LEU A 262 -6.93 11.95 -4.25
CA LEU A 262 -7.02 12.00 -2.79
C LEU A 262 -5.81 12.73 -2.20
N ALA A 263 -4.59 12.42 -2.66
CA ALA A 263 -3.37 13.03 -2.17
C ALA A 263 -3.30 14.53 -2.47
N GLU A 264 -3.67 14.94 -3.67
CA GLU A 264 -3.76 16.36 -4.08
C GLU A 264 -4.78 17.13 -3.25
N ALA A 265 -5.95 16.53 -2.98
CA ALA A 265 -6.96 17.13 -2.10
C ALA A 265 -6.44 17.28 -0.66
N ALA A 266 -5.68 16.29 -0.16
CA ALA A 266 -5.07 16.37 1.17
C ALA A 266 -4.01 17.49 1.24
N ARG A 267 -3.17 17.63 0.20
CA ARG A 267 -2.19 18.74 0.09
C ARG A 267 -2.88 20.10 0.03
N ALA A 268 -3.94 20.23 -0.76
CA ALA A 268 -4.71 21.46 -0.86
C ALA A 268 -5.37 21.84 0.48
N ALA A 269 -5.86 20.84 1.25
CA ALA A 269 -6.42 21.04 2.58
C ALA A 269 -5.39 21.57 3.60
N LEU A 270 -4.12 21.19 3.46
CA LEU A 270 -3.02 21.76 4.27
C LEU A 270 -2.71 23.20 3.89
N ALA A 271 -2.64 23.51 2.59
CA ALA A 271 -2.30 24.85 2.11
C ALA A 271 -3.37 25.91 2.46
N GLY A 272 -4.64 25.51 2.58
CA GLY A 272 -5.75 26.36 2.97
C GLY A 272 -5.93 26.54 4.48
N ALA A 273 -5.14 25.86 5.33
CA ALA A 273 -5.26 25.95 6.79
C ALA A 273 -4.68 27.30 7.28
N PRO A 274 -5.40 28.09 8.09
CA PRO A 274 -4.85 29.30 8.70
C PRO A 274 -3.79 28.92 9.73
N GLY A 275 -2.52 29.16 9.42
CA GLY A 275 -1.40 28.92 10.34
C GLY A 275 -0.15 28.28 9.74
N GLY A 276 -0.14 27.94 8.47
CA GLY A 276 1.05 27.51 7.74
C GLY A 276 1.96 28.72 7.44
N GLY A 277 2.69 29.21 8.45
CA GLY A 277 3.65 30.29 8.33
C GLY A 277 4.79 29.88 7.40
N GLY A 278 4.91 30.60 6.31
CA GLY A 278 5.94 30.81 5.34
C GLY A 278 7.25 30.04 5.46
N LEU A 279 7.51 29.24 4.41
CA LEU A 279 8.78 29.30 3.73
C LEU A 279 8.48 29.83 2.33
N ASP A 280 8.61 31.15 2.23
CA ASP A 280 8.79 31.84 0.96
C ASP A 280 10.04 31.27 0.29
N VAL A 281 9.86 30.43 -0.69
CA VAL A 281 10.88 30.17 -1.71
C VAL A 281 10.33 30.70 -3.01
N MET A 282 10.89 31.86 -3.35
CA MET A 282 10.71 32.61 -4.58
C MET A 282 10.68 31.74 -5.84
N GLY A 283 9.80 32.14 -6.76
CA GLY A 283 10.04 32.05 -8.19
C GLY A 283 9.18 31.06 -8.95
N ALA A 284 8.00 31.47 -9.41
CA ALA A 284 7.50 31.06 -10.72
C ALA A 284 8.32 31.81 -11.81
N PRO A 285 8.37 31.39 -13.11
CA PRO A 285 7.46 30.46 -13.80
C PRO A 285 8.19 29.43 -14.69
N ALA A 286 7.72 28.20 -14.76
CA ALA A 286 8.10 27.32 -15.85
C ALA A 286 6.87 26.54 -16.36
N ARG A 287 5.89 27.32 -16.87
CA ARG A 287 4.88 26.81 -17.82
C ARG A 287 5.24 27.38 -19.19
N ALA A 288 6.23 26.81 -19.87
CA ALA A 288 6.43 26.94 -21.32
C ALA A 288 7.75 26.28 -21.73
N ALA A 289 7.82 24.94 -21.77
CA ALA A 289 8.82 24.20 -22.53
C ALA A 289 8.56 22.68 -22.48
N LEU A 290 7.40 22.24 -22.94
CA LEU A 290 7.16 20.82 -23.25
C LEU A 290 6.27 20.69 -24.49
N ALA A 291 6.65 21.39 -25.54
CA ALA A 291 6.06 21.22 -26.87
C ALA A 291 7.10 21.56 -27.93
N ALA A 292 8.26 20.90 -27.92
CA ALA A 292 9.18 20.86 -29.07
C ALA A 292 10.35 19.89 -28.76
N SER A 293 10.13 18.59 -28.81
CA SER A 293 11.16 17.60 -29.14
C SER A 293 10.53 16.20 -29.37
N ALA A 294 9.61 16.17 -30.32
CA ALA A 294 9.16 14.91 -30.94
C ALA A 294 9.50 14.98 -32.43
N SER A 295 10.77 14.97 -32.77
CA SER A 295 11.25 14.59 -34.11
C SER A 295 12.79 14.53 -34.07
N SER A 296 13.29 13.36 -33.86
CA SER A 296 14.60 12.87 -34.31
C SER A 296 15.04 11.66 -33.47
N ILE A 297 14.48 10.50 -33.73
CA ILE A 297 15.16 9.20 -33.62
C ILE A 297 14.50 8.28 -34.64
N ALA A 298 14.88 8.47 -35.88
CA ALA A 298 14.86 7.45 -36.93
C ALA A 298 16.30 7.46 -37.44
N ASP A 299 17.03 6.39 -37.08
CA ASP A 299 18.30 5.90 -37.65
C ASP A 299 19.25 5.51 -36.49
N TRP A 300 19.08 4.25 -36.04
CA TRP A 300 20.15 3.29 -35.66
C TRP A 300 19.53 1.93 -35.49
#